data_e65e05e30ce1bc58ce18b867ea468cf3
#
_entry.id   e65e05e30ce1bc58ce18b867ea468cf3
#
_cell.length_a   1.000
_cell.length_b   1.000
_cell.length_c   1.000
_cell.angle_alpha   90.00
_cell.angle_beta   90.00
_cell.angle_gamma   90.00
#
_symmetry.space_group_name_H-M   'P 1'
#
loop_
_entity.id
_entity.type
_entity.pdbx_description
1 polymer ?
#
loop_
_entity_poly.entity_id
_entity_poly.type
_entity_poly.pdbx_seq_one_letter_code
_entity_poly.pdbx_strand_id
1 'polypeptide(L)'
;MVRIIQGEINMTTPIVKVENLYKLFIPLECRHNEEKALNMLKQGFSRLRVMEETGITAGLADISFEVKKGEIFVLIGMSGSGKSTLIRCLNLLNVPACGKIFVNDTDITKYSSRELEQLRRNNIAMVFQNFGLMNNRNVLENISYGLEIRGVSAKERRIKALEMLEMVGLNGWENSSVDSLSGGMKQRVGIARALANDPDILLMDEAFSALDPLVRSDLQFELLRIQKKMGKTIIFITHDINEAFRIGTHVGILKDGRMVQIGTPEEMLLQPANDYVRNFINNADSSKVFTIRSIMSTPNCLVRSSDGAALALRNMKLSGVSSAYVTNDKLGFEGIITLDAAIKVLSGYTTFELAIIRDIPVVSNCNAKISDIMDISAKTPFPLPVLDDNGLFCGIVTKASVISSMIQS
;
A
#
# COMPACT_ATOMS: atom_id res chain seq x y z
N MET A 1 -12.38 41.34 -11.84
CA MET A 1 -12.62 40.17 -12.73
C MET A 1 -11.42 39.25 -12.62
N VAL A 2 -11.38 38.36 -11.62
CA VAL A 2 -10.29 37.45 -11.34
C VAL A 2 -10.76 36.08 -11.80
N ARG A 3 -10.14 35.52 -12.83
CA ARG A 3 -10.35 34.15 -13.29
C ARG A 3 -9.67 33.19 -12.31
N ILE A 4 -10.47 32.51 -11.51
CA ILE A 4 -10.04 31.31 -10.77
C ILE A 4 -9.93 30.18 -11.80
N ILE A 5 -8.70 29.78 -12.08
CA ILE A 5 -8.44 28.56 -12.85
C ILE A 5 -8.67 27.39 -11.89
N GLN A 6 -9.86 26.82 -11.95
CA GLN A 6 -10.12 25.47 -11.41
C GLN A 6 -9.36 24.49 -12.30
N GLY A 7 -8.23 24.02 -11.84
CA GLY A 7 -7.60 22.81 -12.35
C GLY A 7 -8.43 21.62 -11.90
N GLU A 8 -9.40 21.21 -12.71
CA GLU A 8 -10.01 19.87 -12.60
C GLU A 8 -8.88 18.85 -12.73
N ILE A 9 -8.59 18.14 -11.63
CA ILE A 9 -7.77 16.94 -11.67
C ILE A 9 -8.60 15.92 -12.44
N ASN A 10 -8.34 15.80 -13.74
CA ASN A 10 -8.88 14.76 -14.61
C ASN A 10 -8.69 13.41 -13.91
N MET A 11 -9.78 12.70 -13.68
CA MET A 11 -9.78 11.33 -13.20
C MET A 11 -8.97 10.49 -14.20
N THR A 12 -7.79 10.14 -13.79
CA THR A 12 -6.71 9.64 -14.62
C THR A 12 -7.08 8.31 -15.25
N THR A 13 -6.94 8.25 -16.57
CA THR A 13 -6.87 7.00 -17.34
C THR A 13 -5.88 6.04 -16.67
N PRO A 14 -6.21 4.75 -16.57
CA PRO A 14 -5.32 3.77 -15.96
C PRO A 14 -4.01 3.67 -16.75
N ILE A 15 -2.87 3.66 -16.06
CA ILE A 15 -1.56 3.49 -16.72
C ILE A 15 -1.35 2.05 -17.20
N VAL A 16 -1.94 1.08 -16.49
CA VAL A 16 -2.01 -0.32 -16.88
C VAL A 16 -3.46 -0.78 -16.84
N LYS A 17 -3.91 -1.41 -17.91
CA LYS A 17 -5.22 -2.06 -17.98
C LYS A 17 -5.07 -3.46 -18.57
N VAL A 18 -5.67 -4.44 -17.91
CA VAL A 18 -5.68 -5.84 -18.34
C VAL A 18 -7.12 -6.26 -18.59
N GLU A 19 -7.37 -6.85 -19.75
CA GLU A 19 -8.71 -7.30 -20.16
C GLU A 19 -8.70 -8.77 -20.55
N ASN A 20 -9.49 -9.57 -19.84
CA ASN A 20 -9.76 -10.98 -20.08
C ASN A 20 -8.50 -11.78 -20.42
N LEU A 21 -7.47 -11.67 -19.58
CA LEU A 21 -6.16 -12.28 -19.82
C LEU A 21 -6.16 -13.75 -19.44
N TYR A 22 -5.72 -14.58 -20.39
CA TYR A 22 -5.50 -16.02 -20.20
C TYR A 22 -4.05 -16.36 -20.51
N LYS A 23 -3.43 -17.21 -19.67
CA LYS A 23 -2.10 -17.76 -19.94
C LYS A 23 -2.13 -19.27 -19.81
N LEU A 24 -1.71 -19.93 -20.87
CA LEU A 24 -1.53 -21.38 -20.95
C LEU A 24 -0.04 -21.71 -21.06
N PHE A 25 0.36 -22.79 -20.40
CA PHE A 25 1.66 -23.43 -20.57
C PHE A 25 1.41 -24.75 -21.31
N ILE A 26 1.80 -24.78 -22.59
CA ILE A 26 1.42 -25.82 -23.53
C ILE A 26 2.63 -26.69 -23.84
N PRO A 27 2.67 -27.95 -23.39
CA PRO A 27 3.65 -28.92 -23.86
C PRO A 27 3.56 -29.12 -25.36
N LEU A 28 4.68 -29.39 -26.03
CA LEU A 28 4.73 -29.55 -27.49
C LEU A 28 3.72 -30.60 -28.00
N GLU A 29 3.55 -31.66 -27.24
CA GLU A 29 2.67 -32.80 -27.55
C GLU A 29 1.18 -32.43 -27.45
N CYS A 30 0.84 -31.42 -26.65
CA CYS A 30 -0.55 -31.02 -26.36
C CYS A 30 -1.01 -29.79 -27.15
N ARG A 31 -0.24 -29.30 -28.13
CA ARG A 31 -0.58 -28.10 -28.92
C ARG A 31 -1.95 -28.17 -29.59
N HIS A 32 -2.35 -29.35 -30.05
CA HIS A 32 -3.65 -29.60 -30.69
C HIS A 32 -4.84 -29.38 -29.76
N ASN A 33 -4.63 -29.36 -28.42
CA ASN A 33 -5.65 -29.15 -27.38
C ASN A 33 -5.76 -27.69 -26.92
N GLU A 34 -4.98 -26.75 -27.48
CA GLU A 34 -4.93 -25.33 -27.01
C GLU A 34 -6.31 -24.69 -27.05
N GLU A 35 -7.02 -24.78 -28.16
CA GLU A 35 -8.36 -24.21 -28.31
C GLU A 35 -9.37 -24.87 -27.37
N LYS A 36 -9.32 -26.21 -27.20
CA LYS A 36 -10.15 -26.93 -26.24
C LYS A 36 -9.89 -26.41 -24.80
N ALA A 37 -8.63 -26.30 -24.39
CA ALA A 37 -8.27 -25.84 -23.07
C ALA A 37 -8.76 -24.39 -22.80
N LEU A 38 -8.61 -23.49 -23.78
CA LEU A 38 -9.08 -22.12 -23.69
C LEU A 38 -10.61 -22.04 -23.58
N ASN A 39 -11.34 -22.83 -24.38
CA ASN A 39 -12.80 -22.88 -24.34
C ASN A 39 -13.31 -23.43 -22.99
N MET A 40 -12.68 -24.45 -22.44
CA MET A 40 -13.00 -24.99 -21.12
C MET A 40 -12.83 -23.91 -20.02
N LEU A 41 -11.71 -23.14 -20.06
CA LEU A 41 -11.48 -22.05 -19.09
C LEU A 41 -12.54 -20.95 -19.21
N LYS A 42 -12.94 -20.59 -20.45
CA LYS A 42 -14.01 -19.59 -20.70
C LYS A 42 -15.38 -20.09 -20.21
N GLN A 43 -15.63 -21.40 -20.23
CA GLN A 43 -16.82 -22.02 -19.67
C GLN A 43 -16.78 -22.17 -18.14
N GLY A 44 -15.68 -21.75 -17.49
CA GLY A 44 -15.54 -21.78 -16.03
C GLY A 44 -15.00 -23.07 -15.43
N PHE A 45 -14.53 -24.02 -16.25
CA PHE A 45 -13.92 -25.25 -15.73
C PHE A 45 -12.67 -24.93 -14.88
N SER A 46 -12.41 -25.79 -13.88
CA SER A 46 -11.24 -25.67 -13.03
C SER A 46 -9.95 -25.95 -13.77
N ARG A 47 -8.83 -25.36 -13.33
CA ARG A 47 -7.49 -25.60 -13.90
C ARG A 47 -7.08 -27.06 -13.87
N LEU A 48 -7.45 -27.78 -12.81
CA LEU A 48 -7.20 -29.23 -12.67
C LEU A 48 -7.90 -30.00 -13.78
N ARG A 49 -9.20 -29.75 -13.98
CA ARG A 49 -9.96 -30.45 -15.01
C ARG A 49 -9.45 -30.14 -16.41
N VAL A 50 -9.06 -28.90 -16.68
CA VAL A 50 -8.43 -28.53 -17.95
C VAL A 50 -7.14 -29.31 -18.17
N MET A 51 -6.30 -29.44 -17.15
CA MET A 51 -5.07 -30.21 -17.23
C MET A 51 -5.31 -31.71 -17.46
N GLU A 52 -6.27 -32.30 -16.74
CA GLU A 52 -6.65 -33.71 -16.89
C GLU A 52 -7.16 -34.03 -18.29
N GLU A 53 -7.98 -33.17 -18.89
CA GLU A 53 -8.62 -33.41 -20.18
C GLU A 53 -7.76 -32.99 -21.39
N THR A 54 -6.77 -32.10 -21.20
CA THR A 54 -6.01 -31.51 -22.31
C THR A 54 -4.50 -31.69 -22.21
N GLY A 55 -3.96 -32.01 -21.03
CA GLY A 55 -2.53 -32.03 -20.74
C GLY A 55 -1.92 -30.60 -20.63
N ILE A 56 -2.74 -29.54 -20.63
CA ILE A 56 -2.30 -28.15 -20.65
C ILE A 56 -2.47 -27.51 -19.27
N THR A 57 -1.42 -26.89 -18.76
CA THR A 57 -1.50 -26.15 -17.50
C THR A 57 -1.97 -24.72 -17.72
N ALA A 58 -3.08 -24.33 -17.11
CA ALA A 58 -3.54 -22.96 -17.12
C ALA A 58 -2.81 -22.15 -16.03
N GLY A 59 -2.06 -21.13 -16.41
CA GLY A 59 -1.41 -20.18 -15.50
C GLY A 59 -2.36 -19.10 -15.03
N LEU A 60 -3.12 -18.52 -15.98
CA LEU A 60 -4.11 -17.46 -15.72
C LEU A 60 -5.39 -17.76 -16.49
N ALA A 61 -6.53 -17.38 -15.91
CA ALA A 61 -7.86 -17.56 -16.49
C ALA A 61 -8.74 -16.34 -16.16
N ASP A 62 -9.09 -15.57 -17.19
CA ASP A 62 -10.00 -14.42 -17.13
C ASP A 62 -9.57 -13.34 -16.12
N ILE A 63 -8.34 -12.86 -16.25
CA ILE A 63 -7.83 -11.77 -15.40
C ILE A 63 -8.15 -10.43 -16.05
N SER A 64 -8.85 -9.57 -15.29
CA SER A 64 -9.11 -8.18 -15.67
C SER A 64 -8.91 -7.26 -14.48
N PHE A 65 -8.16 -6.18 -14.65
CA PHE A 65 -7.96 -5.13 -13.63
C PHE A 65 -7.33 -3.89 -14.26
N GLU A 66 -7.34 -2.80 -13.49
CA GLU A 66 -6.74 -1.53 -13.86
C GLU A 66 -5.85 -1.01 -12.74
N VAL A 67 -4.76 -0.31 -13.10
CA VAL A 67 -3.85 0.34 -12.16
C VAL A 67 -3.69 1.80 -12.56
N LYS A 68 -3.93 2.72 -11.63
CA LYS A 68 -3.83 4.17 -11.87
C LYS A 68 -2.39 4.64 -11.77
N LYS A 69 -2.08 5.75 -12.41
CA LYS A 69 -0.75 6.37 -12.33
C LYS A 69 -0.41 6.77 -10.88
N GLY A 70 0.80 6.45 -10.44
CA GLY A 70 1.26 6.76 -9.09
C GLY A 70 0.70 5.82 -8.00
N GLU A 71 0.00 4.77 -8.38
CA GLU A 71 -0.57 3.77 -7.47
C GLU A 71 0.43 2.68 -7.11
N ILE A 72 0.29 2.10 -5.92
CA ILE A 72 0.92 0.83 -5.54
C ILE A 72 -0.15 -0.24 -5.54
N PHE A 73 -0.19 -1.05 -6.59
CA PHE A 73 -1.11 -2.18 -6.72
C PHE A 73 -0.42 -3.46 -6.28
N VAL A 74 -0.96 -4.12 -5.26
CA VAL A 74 -0.35 -5.33 -4.70
C VAL A 74 -1.14 -6.56 -5.08
N LEU A 75 -0.45 -7.57 -5.61
CA LEU A 75 -1.02 -8.88 -5.93
C LEU A 75 -0.64 -9.89 -4.84
N ILE A 76 -1.65 -10.48 -4.20
CA ILE A 76 -1.45 -11.51 -3.18
C ILE A 76 -2.17 -12.80 -3.54
N GLY A 77 -1.81 -13.88 -2.86
CA GLY A 77 -2.41 -15.20 -3.04
C GLY A 77 -1.43 -16.31 -2.68
N MET A 78 -1.93 -17.52 -2.55
CA MET A 78 -1.12 -18.70 -2.20
C MET A 78 -0.06 -19.01 -3.28
N SER A 79 0.93 -19.83 -2.94
CA SER A 79 1.88 -20.36 -3.93
C SER A 79 1.13 -21.05 -5.07
N GLY A 80 1.58 -20.86 -6.31
CA GLY A 80 0.91 -21.43 -7.48
C GLY A 80 -0.38 -20.72 -7.92
N SER A 81 -0.82 -19.62 -7.28
CA SER A 81 -2.03 -18.88 -7.69
C SER A 81 -1.91 -18.15 -9.02
N GLY A 82 -0.70 -17.96 -9.56
CA GLY A 82 -0.46 -17.31 -10.85
C GLY A 82 0.16 -15.91 -10.78
N LYS A 83 0.52 -15.38 -9.60
CA LYS A 83 1.07 -14.03 -9.39
C LYS A 83 2.29 -13.73 -10.27
N SER A 84 3.34 -14.55 -10.15
CA SER A 84 4.57 -14.37 -10.95
C SER A 84 4.33 -14.58 -12.45
N THR A 85 3.34 -15.40 -12.82
CA THR A 85 2.90 -15.53 -14.22
C THR A 85 2.26 -14.23 -14.70
N LEU A 86 1.39 -13.62 -13.90
CA LEU A 86 0.69 -12.38 -14.24
C LEU A 86 1.68 -11.23 -14.41
N ILE A 87 2.57 -11.00 -13.44
CA ILE A 87 3.52 -9.89 -13.54
C ILE A 87 4.45 -10.02 -14.76
N ARG A 88 4.83 -11.25 -15.12
CA ARG A 88 5.62 -11.52 -16.32
C ARG A 88 4.81 -11.41 -17.62
N CYS A 89 3.48 -11.46 -17.57
CA CYS A 89 2.64 -11.10 -18.70
C CYS A 89 2.60 -9.59 -18.91
N LEU A 90 2.63 -8.77 -17.83
CA LEU A 90 2.55 -7.31 -17.94
C LEU A 90 3.72 -6.68 -18.70
N ASN A 91 4.86 -7.34 -18.76
CA ASN A 91 6.00 -6.93 -19.59
C ASN A 91 6.25 -7.87 -20.78
N LEU A 92 5.30 -8.77 -21.07
CA LEU A 92 5.34 -9.79 -22.12
C LEU A 92 6.59 -10.67 -22.10
N LEU A 93 7.20 -10.90 -20.93
CA LEU A 93 8.16 -12.02 -20.74
C LEU A 93 7.41 -13.35 -20.88
N ASN A 94 6.15 -13.40 -20.45
CA ASN A 94 5.22 -14.47 -20.71
C ASN A 94 4.15 -13.97 -21.67
N VAL A 95 4.14 -14.46 -22.90
CA VAL A 95 3.10 -14.10 -23.89
C VAL A 95 1.77 -14.75 -23.46
N PRO A 96 0.68 -13.98 -23.33
CA PRO A 96 -0.64 -14.53 -23.02
C PRO A 96 -1.19 -15.36 -24.18
N ALA A 97 -2.09 -16.30 -23.86
CA ALA A 97 -2.80 -17.10 -24.88
C ALA A 97 -4.00 -16.30 -25.45
N CYS A 98 -4.61 -15.43 -24.64
CA CYS A 98 -5.74 -14.59 -25.03
C CYS A 98 -5.84 -13.40 -24.08
N GLY A 99 -6.58 -12.36 -24.49
CA GLY A 99 -6.77 -11.12 -23.75
C GLY A 99 -5.87 -9.99 -24.22
N LYS A 100 -5.96 -8.84 -23.56
CA LYS A 100 -5.21 -7.63 -23.91
C LYS A 100 -4.55 -7.02 -22.69
N ILE A 101 -3.43 -6.37 -22.91
CA ILE A 101 -2.70 -5.60 -21.91
C ILE A 101 -2.43 -4.22 -22.50
N PHE A 102 -2.96 -3.19 -21.85
CA PHE A 102 -2.71 -1.81 -22.24
C PHE A 102 -1.73 -1.16 -21.28
N VAL A 103 -0.78 -0.44 -21.84
CA VAL A 103 0.15 0.44 -21.10
C VAL A 103 0.07 1.82 -21.75
N ASN A 104 -0.27 2.84 -20.98
CA ASN A 104 -0.55 4.19 -21.47
C ASN A 104 -1.53 4.15 -22.68
N ASP A 105 -2.68 3.48 -22.51
CA ASP A 105 -3.75 3.28 -23.50
C ASP A 105 -3.34 2.52 -24.78
N THR A 106 -2.13 1.99 -24.86
CA THR A 106 -1.65 1.24 -26.02
C THR A 106 -1.64 -0.27 -25.74
N ASP A 107 -2.28 -1.06 -26.62
CA ASP A 107 -2.32 -2.53 -26.53
C ASP A 107 -0.95 -3.13 -26.87
N ILE A 108 -0.19 -3.46 -25.83
CA ILE A 108 1.17 -4.01 -25.97
C ILE A 108 1.20 -5.46 -26.45
N THR A 109 0.06 -6.18 -26.43
CA THR A 109 0.01 -7.57 -26.89
C THR A 109 0.25 -7.68 -28.41
N LYS A 110 0.12 -6.57 -29.13
CA LYS A 110 0.34 -6.47 -30.57
C LYS A 110 1.73 -5.97 -30.95
N TYR A 111 2.58 -5.67 -29.97
CA TYR A 111 3.89 -5.11 -30.21
C TYR A 111 4.82 -6.11 -30.91
N SER A 112 5.59 -5.61 -31.85
CA SER A 112 6.75 -6.29 -32.44
C SER A 112 7.85 -6.45 -31.37
N SER A 113 8.81 -7.33 -31.62
CA SER A 113 9.97 -7.53 -30.74
C SER A 113 10.74 -6.23 -30.45
N ARG A 114 10.84 -5.33 -31.44
CA ARG A 114 11.50 -4.04 -31.31
C ARG A 114 10.72 -3.08 -30.41
N GLU A 115 9.41 -3.01 -30.55
CA GLU A 115 8.53 -2.20 -29.69
C GLU A 115 8.55 -2.69 -28.24
N LEU A 116 8.53 -4.02 -28.03
CA LEU A 116 8.66 -4.63 -26.71
C LEU A 116 10.01 -4.32 -26.05
N GLU A 117 11.07 -4.31 -26.82
CA GLU A 117 12.38 -3.90 -26.31
C GLU A 117 12.38 -2.44 -25.88
N GLN A 118 11.78 -1.54 -26.66
CA GLN A 118 11.62 -0.13 -26.29
C GLN A 118 10.77 0.06 -25.03
N LEU A 119 9.66 -0.66 -24.91
CA LEU A 119 8.80 -0.65 -23.73
C LEU A 119 9.59 -1.04 -22.47
N ARG A 120 10.35 -2.13 -22.52
CA ARG A 120 11.17 -2.64 -21.41
C ARG A 120 12.37 -1.76 -21.08
N ARG A 121 12.87 -1.00 -22.06
CA ARG A 121 13.98 -0.05 -21.84
C ARG A 121 13.52 1.25 -21.18
N ASN A 122 12.32 1.73 -21.52
CA ASN A 122 11.91 3.10 -21.21
C ASN A 122 10.75 3.18 -20.19
N ASN A 123 9.76 2.28 -20.27
CA ASN A 123 8.50 2.45 -19.55
C ASN A 123 8.32 1.48 -18.38
N ILE A 124 8.84 0.25 -18.50
CA ILE A 124 8.63 -0.81 -17.51
C ILE A 124 9.97 -1.35 -17.03
N ALA A 125 10.22 -1.30 -15.74
CA ALA A 125 11.35 -2.00 -15.13
C ALA A 125 10.85 -3.12 -14.22
N MET A 126 11.69 -4.14 -13.99
CA MET A 126 11.35 -5.27 -13.13
C MET A 126 12.45 -5.54 -12.10
N VAL A 127 12.02 -5.71 -10.85
CA VAL A 127 12.84 -6.19 -9.74
C VAL A 127 12.48 -7.65 -9.47
N PHE A 128 13.48 -8.52 -9.51
CA PHE A 128 13.30 -9.97 -9.40
C PHE A 128 13.52 -10.46 -7.96
N GLN A 129 12.89 -11.55 -7.60
CA GLN A 129 13.03 -12.23 -6.31
C GLN A 129 14.50 -12.61 -5.99
N ASN A 130 15.25 -13.07 -6.97
CA ASN A 130 16.65 -13.48 -6.85
C ASN A 130 17.63 -12.35 -7.21
N PHE A 131 17.26 -11.09 -7.00
CA PHE A 131 18.03 -9.87 -7.26
C PHE A 131 18.44 -9.70 -8.73
N GLY A 132 18.79 -10.75 -9.46
CA GLY A 132 19.22 -10.72 -10.86
C GLY A 132 20.43 -9.82 -11.12
N LEU A 133 21.34 -9.71 -10.16
CA LEU A 133 22.56 -8.91 -10.29
C LEU A 133 23.62 -9.64 -11.09
N MET A 134 24.47 -8.89 -11.78
CA MET A 134 25.59 -9.41 -12.57
C MET A 134 26.84 -9.48 -11.70
N ASN A 135 27.32 -10.70 -11.41
CA ASN A 135 28.45 -10.94 -10.52
C ASN A 135 29.81 -10.47 -11.10
N ASN A 136 29.88 -10.32 -12.41
CA ASN A 136 31.07 -9.81 -13.10
C ASN A 136 31.14 -8.26 -13.17
N ARG A 137 30.21 -7.57 -12.48
CA ARG A 137 30.11 -6.10 -12.40
C ARG A 137 30.04 -5.65 -10.96
N ASN A 138 30.63 -4.49 -10.66
CA ASN A 138 30.48 -3.85 -9.35
C ASN A 138 29.08 -3.23 -9.16
N VAL A 139 28.80 -2.66 -7.99
CA VAL A 139 27.50 -2.05 -7.65
C VAL A 139 27.10 -0.96 -8.63
N LEU A 140 28.00 0.00 -8.89
CA LEU A 140 27.73 1.14 -9.79
C LEU A 140 27.47 0.68 -11.22
N GLU A 141 28.22 -0.29 -11.71
CA GLU A 141 28.04 -0.89 -13.03
C GLU A 141 26.74 -1.66 -13.16
N ASN A 142 26.31 -2.36 -12.10
CA ASN A 142 24.99 -2.99 -12.05
C ASN A 142 23.89 -1.93 -12.17
N ILE A 143 23.95 -0.85 -11.40
CA ILE A 143 22.92 0.22 -11.42
C ILE A 143 22.90 0.90 -12.78
N SER A 144 24.05 1.19 -13.39
CA SER A 144 24.17 1.90 -14.67
C SER A 144 23.88 1.02 -15.91
N TYR A 145 23.74 -0.29 -15.75
CA TYR A 145 23.66 -1.23 -16.88
C TYR A 145 22.51 -0.94 -17.86
N GLY A 146 21.34 -0.61 -17.36
CA GLY A 146 20.21 -0.27 -18.24
C GLY A 146 20.46 0.97 -19.09
N LEU A 147 21.13 1.98 -18.52
CA LEU A 147 21.55 3.19 -19.23
C LEU A 147 22.64 2.90 -20.27
N GLU A 148 23.54 1.95 -19.98
CA GLU A 148 24.56 1.48 -20.92
C GLU A 148 23.91 0.88 -22.17
N ILE A 149 22.93 -0.02 -22.00
CA ILE A 149 22.18 -0.63 -23.10
C ILE A 149 21.41 0.42 -23.93
N ARG A 150 20.99 1.53 -23.27
CA ARG A 150 20.34 2.67 -23.96
C ARG A 150 21.32 3.57 -24.70
N GLY A 151 22.63 3.32 -24.63
CA GLY A 151 23.66 4.12 -25.28
C GLY A 151 23.96 5.46 -24.60
N VAL A 152 23.55 5.64 -23.32
CA VAL A 152 23.84 6.84 -22.55
C VAL A 152 25.36 6.96 -22.30
N SER A 153 25.91 8.16 -22.40
CA SER A 153 27.34 8.39 -22.23
C SER A 153 27.85 7.91 -20.85
N ALA A 154 29.10 7.46 -20.78
CA ALA A 154 29.70 6.95 -19.54
C ALA A 154 29.66 7.97 -18.39
N LYS A 155 29.78 9.26 -18.70
CA LYS A 155 29.72 10.34 -17.71
C LYS A 155 28.30 10.51 -17.16
N GLU A 156 27.30 10.56 -18.03
CA GLU A 156 25.88 10.75 -17.62
C GLU A 156 25.35 9.55 -16.84
N ARG A 157 25.63 8.32 -17.33
CA ARG A 157 25.18 7.10 -16.63
C ARG A 157 25.82 6.94 -15.26
N ARG A 158 27.08 7.38 -15.09
CA ARG A 158 27.76 7.38 -13.79
C ARG A 158 27.07 8.34 -12.81
N ILE A 159 26.76 9.56 -13.23
CA ILE A 159 26.05 10.56 -12.42
C ILE A 159 24.69 9.99 -11.99
N LYS A 160 23.90 9.47 -12.93
CA LYS A 160 22.58 8.91 -12.64
C LYS A 160 22.65 7.70 -11.72
N ALA A 161 23.63 6.82 -11.90
CA ALA A 161 23.84 5.66 -11.04
C ALA A 161 24.21 6.06 -9.59
N LEU A 162 25.03 7.10 -9.41
CA LEU A 162 25.37 7.65 -8.09
C LEU A 162 24.15 8.27 -7.41
N GLU A 163 23.30 9.02 -8.14
CA GLU A 163 22.03 9.54 -7.60
C GLU A 163 21.12 8.40 -7.09
N MET A 164 21.00 7.31 -7.85
CA MET A 164 20.18 6.17 -7.46
C MET A 164 20.79 5.41 -6.27
N LEU A 165 22.10 5.29 -6.23
CA LEU A 165 22.85 4.66 -5.14
C LEU A 165 22.67 5.43 -3.83
N GLU A 166 22.74 6.77 -3.88
CA GLU A 166 22.45 7.64 -2.74
C GLU A 166 20.98 7.49 -2.29
N MET A 167 20.05 7.45 -3.25
CA MET A 167 18.62 7.31 -2.98
C MET A 167 18.27 6.02 -2.18
N VAL A 168 19.00 4.93 -2.43
CA VAL A 168 18.83 3.66 -1.72
C VAL A 168 19.77 3.48 -0.52
N GLY A 169 20.52 4.53 -0.13
CA GLY A 169 21.36 4.53 1.06
C GLY A 169 22.58 3.60 0.97
N LEU A 170 23.21 3.48 -0.20
CA LEU A 170 24.40 2.63 -0.43
C LEU A 170 25.66 3.44 -0.73
N ASN A 171 25.77 4.70 -0.25
CA ASN A 171 26.96 5.53 -0.43
C ASN A 171 28.19 4.85 0.13
N GLY A 172 29.30 4.87 -0.63
CA GLY A 172 30.56 4.21 -0.28
C GLY A 172 30.69 2.77 -0.78
N TRP A 173 29.65 2.20 -1.40
CA TRP A 173 29.65 0.84 -1.94
C TRP A 173 29.78 0.78 -3.47
N GLU A 174 30.08 1.89 -4.13
CA GLU A 174 30.09 2.07 -5.60
C GLU A 174 30.92 1.00 -6.32
N ASN A 175 32.11 0.76 -5.80
CA ASN A 175 33.10 -0.12 -6.42
C ASN A 175 33.12 -1.55 -5.83
N SER A 176 32.21 -1.84 -4.89
CA SER A 176 32.15 -3.14 -4.23
C SER A 176 31.62 -4.23 -5.16
N SER A 177 32.12 -5.44 -5.02
CA SER A 177 31.55 -6.62 -5.67
C SER A 177 30.16 -6.90 -5.10
N VAL A 178 29.21 -7.30 -5.95
CA VAL A 178 27.87 -7.71 -5.50
C VAL A 178 27.89 -8.93 -4.58
N ASP A 179 28.92 -9.78 -4.67
CA ASP A 179 29.04 -10.96 -3.82
C ASP A 179 29.33 -10.61 -2.36
N SER A 180 29.97 -9.46 -2.10
CA SER A 180 30.27 -8.97 -0.75
C SER A 180 29.06 -8.33 -0.04
N LEU A 181 27.94 -8.16 -0.72
CA LEU A 181 26.75 -7.48 -0.20
C LEU A 181 25.84 -8.43 0.57
N SER A 182 25.21 -7.93 1.63
CA SER A 182 24.08 -8.61 2.29
C SER A 182 22.87 -8.71 1.35
N GLY A 183 21.91 -9.59 1.66
CA GLY A 183 20.68 -9.76 0.88
C GLY A 183 19.91 -8.45 0.72
N GLY A 184 19.76 -7.67 1.80
CA GLY A 184 19.11 -6.37 1.76
C GLY A 184 19.85 -5.35 0.89
N MET A 185 21.20 -5.34 0.92
CA MET A 185 21.98 -4.47 0.04
C MET A 185 21.86 -4.90 -1.43
N LYS A 186 21.88 -6.19 -1.73
CA LYS A 186 21.63 -6.71 -3.09
C LYS A 186 20.26 -6.26 -3.61
N GLN A 187 19.24 -6.28 -2.75
CA GLN A 187 17.90 -5.82 -3.11
C GLN A 187 17.87 -4.31 -3.40
N ARG A 188 18.54 -3.50 -2.57
CA ARG A 188 18.69 -2.05 -2.81
C ARG A 188 19.37 -1.76 -4.16
N VAL A 189 20.42 -2.51 -4.50
CA VAL A 189 21.07 -2.40 -5.82
C VAL A 189 20.10 -2.76 -6.95
N GLY A 190 19.29 -3.82 -6.78
CA GLY A 190 18.26 -4.22 -7.75
C GLY A 190 17.21 -3.13 -7.98
N ILE A 191 16.74 -2.49 -6.90
CA ILE A 191 15.79 -1.36 -6.96
C ILE A 191 16.45 -0.15 -7.65
N ALA A 192 17.66 0.23 -7.24
CA ALA A 192 18.40 1.35 -7.84
C ALA A 192 18.63 1.14 -9.34
N ARG A 193 19.00 -0.08 -9.77
CA ARG A 193 19.14 -0.46 -11.18
C ARG A 193 17.84 -0.30 -11.96
N ALA A 194 16.74 -0.73 -11.38
CA ALA A 194 15.42 -0.62 -12.01
C ALA A 194 15.02 0.86 -12.17
N LEU A 195 15.25 1.69 -11.15
CA LEU A 195 14.90 3.11 -11.12
C LEU A 195 15.85 3.98 -11.97
N ALA A 196 17.09 3.55 -12.22
CA ALA A 196 18.07 4.32 -12.99
C ALA A 196 17.58 4.66 -14.41
N ASN A 197 16.77 3.78 -15.00
CA ASN A 197 16.15 4.00 -16.31
C ASN A 197 14.96 4.97 -16.29
N ASP A 198 14.55 5.45 -15.12
CA ASP A 198 13.39 6.31 -14.90
C ASP A 198 12.07 5.76 -15.47
N PRO A 199 11.71 4.48 -15.20
CA PRO A 199 10.51 3.87 -15.75
C PRO A 199 9.24 4.51 -15.17
N ASP A 200 8.13 4.45 -15.92
CA ASP A 200 6.80 4.83 -15.42
C ASP A 200 6.23 3.78 -14.47
N ILE A 201 6.53 2.50 -14.76
CA ILE A 201 5.99 1.33 -14.06
C ILE A 201 7.13 0.47 -13.52
N LEU A 202 7.07 0.16 -12.24
CA LEU A 202 7.99 -0.77 -11.57
C LEU A 202 7.25 -2.05 -11.20
N LEU A 203 7.66 -3.16 -11.79
CA LEU A 203 7.15 -4.49 -11.46
C LEU A 203 8.07 -5.14 -10.41
N MET A 204 7.51 -5.69 -9.33
CA MET A 204 8.29 -6.29 -8.25
C MET A 204 7.76 -7.69 -7.93
N ASP A 205 8.54 -8.72 -8.24
CA ASP A 205 8.18 -10.14 -8.04
C ASP A 205 8.80 -10.66 -6.74
N GLU A 206 8.01 -10.68 -5.65
CA GLU A 206 8.41 -11.12 -4.28
C GLU A 206 9.75 -10.52 -3.81
N ALA A 207 9.94 -9.25 -4.08
CA ALA A 207 11.24 -8.58 -3.92
C ALA A 207 11.80 -8.61 -2.49
N PHE A 208 10.98 -8.79 -1.45
CA PHE A 208 11.41 -8.75 -0.06
C PHE A 208 11.31 -10.11 0.66
N SER A 209 10.87 -11.18 -0.04
CA SER A 209 10.60 -12.48 0.58
C SER A 209 11.81 -13.16 1.19
N ALA A 210 13.00 -12.93 0.62
CA ALA A 210 14.27 -13.54 1.05
C ALA A 210 15.00 -12.78 2.17
N LEU A 211 14.37 -11.71 2.72
CA LEU A 211 14.98 -10.83 3.71
C LEU A 211 14.44 -11.09 5.11
N ASP A 212 15.28 -10.84 6.11
CA ASP A 212 14.84 -10.87 7.51
C ASP A 212 13.78 -9.78 7.81
N PRO A 213 12.93 -9.95 8.84
CA PRO A 213 11.79 -9.07 9.09
C PRO A 213 12.15 -7.60 9.31
N LEU A 214 13.28 -7.28 9.96
CA LEU A 214 13.71 -5.91 10.23
C LEU A 214 14.13 -5.22 8.94
N VAL A 215 15.04 -5.84 8.18
CA VAL A 215 15.51 -5.30 6.89
C VAL A 215 14.35 -5.16 5.90
N ARG A 216 13.40 -6.11 5.90
CA ARG A 216 12.19 -6.05 5.09
C ARG A 216 11.35 -4.82 5.42
N SER A 217 11.10 -4.56 6.71
CA SER A 217 10.32 -3.39 7.15
C SER A 217 10.98 -2.07 6.71
N ASP A 218 12.29 -1.94 6.88
CA ASP A 218 13.04 -0.75 6.47
C ASP A 218 12.96 -0.51 4.96
N LEU A 219 13.10 -1.58 4.16
CA LEU A 219 13.01 -1.48 2.70
C LEU A 219 11.60 -1.14 2.21
N GLN A 220 10.55 -1.59 2.91
CA GLN A 220 9.17 -1.19 2.62
C GLN A 220 8.96 0.31 2.84
N PHE A 221 9.42 0.86 3.96
CA PHE A 221 9.36 2.31 4.22
C PHE A 221 10.15 3.11 3.18
N GLU A 222 11.33 2.61 2.81
CA GLU A 222 12.14 3.25 1.79
C GLU A 222 11.46 3.22 0.41
N LEU A 223 10.84 2.10 0.03
CA LEU A 223 10.08 1.98 -1.22
C LEU A 223 8.92 3.00 -1.26
N LEU A 224 8.17 3.15 -0.17
CA LEU A 224 7.10 4.15 -0.06
C LEU A 224 7.63 5.57 -0.21
N ARG A 225 8.78 5.89 0.42
CA ARG A 225 9.44 7.19 0.32
C ARG A 225 9.90 7.48 -1.12
N ILE A 226 10.53 6.49 -1.76
CA ILE A 226 11.00 6.60 -3.15
C ILE A 226 9.80 6.77 -4.09
N GLN A 227 8.76 5.95 -3.93
CA GLN A 227 7.54 6.02 -4.73
C GLN A 227 6.88 7.40 -4.62
N LYS A 228 6.71 7.93 -3.40
CA LYS A 228 6.14 9.26 -3.18
C LYS A 228 7.00 10.39 -3.80
N LYS A 229 8.33 10.28 -3.71
CA LYS A 229 9.28 11.26 -4.27
C LYS A 229 9.27 11.26 -5.79
N MET A 230 9.21 10.07 -6.41
CA MET A 230 9.33 9.91 -7.86
C MET A 230 7.99 9.81 -8.59
N GLY A 231 6.88 9.64 -7.88
CA GLY A 231 5.53 9.49 -8.46
C GLY A 231 5.35 8.24 -9.34
N LYS A 232 6.14 7.18 -9.09
CA LYS A 232 6.12 5.96 -9.92
C LYS A 232 4.93 5.07 -9.59
N THR A 233 4.43 4.35 -10.60
CA THR A 233 3.43 3.29 -10.41
C THR A 233 4.14 1.98 -10.10
N ILE A 234 3.70 1.28 -9.07
CA ILE A 234 4.32 0.02 -8.63
C ILE A 234 3.27 -1.09 -8.69
N ILE A 235 3.63 -2.22 -9.33
CA ILE A 235 2.87 -3.46 -9.22
C ILE A 235 3.74 -4.46 -8.47
N PHE A 236 3.31 -4.82 -7.27
CA PHE A 236 4.10 -5.57 -6.31
C PHE A 236 3.45 -6.91 -6.01
N ILE A 237 4.22 -7.99 -6.00
CA ILE A 237 3.76 -9.32 -5.60
C ILE A 237 4.32 -9.68 -4.24
N THR A 238 3.46 -10.18 -3.37
CA THR A 238 3.83 -10.80 -2.10
C THR A 238 2.91 -11.97 -1.75
N HIS A 239 3.33 -12.80 -0.81
CA HIS A 239 2.47 -13.77 -0.15
C HIS A 239 2.10 -13.35 1.29
N ASP A 240 2.65 -12.22 1.76
CA ASP A 240 2.42 -11.66 3.10
C ASP A 240 1.31 -10.61 3.04
N ILE A 241 0.18 -10.88 3.71
CA ILE A 241 -0.99 -10.00 3.75
C ILE A 241 -0.67 -8.69 4.48
N ASN A 242 0.14 -8.71 5.54
CA ASN A 242 0.52 -7.52 6.29
C ASN A 242 1.41 -6.60 5.45
N GLU A 243 2.29 -7.18 4.62
CA GLU A 243 3.07 -6.43 3.65
C GLU A 243 2.15 -5.75 2.63
N ALA A 244 1.21 -6.51 2.04
CA ALA A 244 0.27 -5.97 1.06
C ALA A 244 -0.58 -4.82 1.62
N PHE A 245 -1.08 -4.96 2.84
CA PHE A 245 -1.91 -3.94 3.50
C PHE A 245 -1.11 -2.72 3.98
N ARG A 246 0.19 -2.89 4.24
CA ARG A 246 1.07 -1.79 4.62
C ARG A 246 1.44 -0.88 3.45
N ILE A 247 1.73 -1.46 2.28
CA ILE A 247 2.29 -0.71 1.15
C ILE A 247 1.26 -0.47 0.03
N GLY A 248 0.24 -1.32 -0.10
CA GLY A 248 -0.72 -1.26 -1.20
C GLY A 248 -1.74 -0.15 -1.05
N THR A 249 -1.96 0.62 -2.11
CA THR A 249 -3.14 1.49 -2.25
C THR A 249 -4.37 0.66 -2.63
N HIS A 250 -4.18 -0.32 -3.52
CA HIS A 250 -5.14 -1.39 -3.82
C HIS A 250 -4.44 -2.74 -3.77
N VAL A 251 -5.22 -3.75 -3.43
CA VAL A 251 -4.77 -5.14 -3.33
C VAL A 251 -5.67 -6.02 -4.17
N GLY A 252 -5.08 -6.90 -4.96
CA GLY A 252 -5.76 -7.93 -5.75
C GLY A 252 -5.44 -9.32 -5.20
N ILE A 253 -6.46 -10.12 -4.87
CA ILE A 253 -6.30 -11.49 -4.40
C ILE A 253 -6.45 -12.46 -5.56
N LEU A 254 -5.38 -13.24 -5.84
CA LEU A 254 -5.39 -14.29 -6.83
C LEU A 254 -5.60 -15.67 -6.19
N LYS A 255 -6.52 -16.43 -6.79
CA LYS A 255 -6.73 -17.86 -6.50
C LYS A 255 -6.87 -18.63 -7.81
N ASP A 256 -6.14 -19.72 -7.96
CA ASP A 256 -6.25 -20.64 -9.11
C ASP A 256 -6.24 -19.92 -10.48
N GLY A 257 -5.36 -18.92 -10.62
CA GLY A 257 -5.21 -18.15 -11.86
C GLY A 257 -6.34 -17.15 -12.13
N ARG A 258 -7.26 -16.92 -11.18
CA ARG A 258 -8.36 -15.95 -11.29
C ARG A 258 -8.22 -14.84 -10.25
N MET A 259 -8.69 -13.65 -10.61
CA MET A 259 -8.84 -12.56 -9.63
C MET A 259 -10.11 -12.79 -8.82
N VAL A 260 -9.99 -12.88 -7.48
CA VAL A 260 -11.11 -13.13 -6.58
C VAL A 260 -11.71 -11.84 -6.06
N GLN A 261 -10.86 -10.90 -5.68
CA GLN A 261 -11.28 -9.57 -5.23
C GLN A 261 -10.18 -8.55 -5.50
N ILE A 262 -10.60 -7.32 -5.78
CA ILE A 262 -9.74 -6.13 -5.83
C ILE A 262 -10.39 -5.07 -4.96
N GLY A 263 -9.61 -4.36 -4.15
CA GLY A 263 -10.09 -3.27 -3.32
C GLY A 263 -8.96 -2.66 -2.50
N THR A 264 -9.28 -1.61 -1.75
CA THR A 264 -8.36 -1.09 -0.74
C THR A 264 -8.21 -2.09 0.41
N PRO A 265 -7.13 -2.03 1.20
CA PRO A 265 -7.00 -2.86 2.40
C PRO A 265 -8.20 -2.78 3.34
N GLU A 266 -8.78 -1.57 3.51
CA GLU A 266 -9.95 -1.34 4.36
C GLU A 266 -11.21 -2.02 3.79
N GLU A 267 -11.48 -1.86 2.49
CA GLU A 267 -12.59 -2.55 1.82
C GLU A 267 -12.50 -4.06 1.93
N MET A 268 -11.30 -4.64 1.79
CA MET A 268 -11.10 -6.07 1.92
C MET A 268 -11.41 -6.59 3.33
N LEU A 269 -11.04 -5.85 4.38
CA LEU A 269 -11.34 -6.22 5.76
C LEU A 269 -12.83 -6.08 6.07
N LEU A 270 -13.48 -5.01 5.60
CA LEU A 270 -14.88 -4.73 5.91
C LEU A 270 -15.85 -5.56 5.07
N GLN A 271 -15.50 -5.83 3.81
CA GLN A 271 -16.38 -6.48 2.84
C GLN A 271 -15.66 -7.57 2.04
N PRO A 272 -15.22 -8.66 2.70
CA PRO A 272 -14.62 -9.78 1.98
C PRO A 272 -15.64 -10.42 1.02
N ALA A 273 -15.26 -10.60 -0.24
CA ALA A 273 -16.15 -11.08 -1.31
C ALA A 273 -16.68 -12.49 -1.08
N ASN A 274 -15.95 -13.31 -0.35
CA ASN A 274 -16.35 -14.69 -0.02
C ASN A 274 -15.52 -15.23 1.17
N ASP A 275 -15.85 -16.45 1.62
CA ASP A 275 -15.15 -17.08 2.75
C ASP A 275 -13.68 -17.37 2.49
N TYR A 276 -13.28 -17.58 1.23
CA TYR A 276 -11.85 -17.73 0.91
C TYR A 276 -11.09 -16.45 1.21
N VAL A 277 -11.60 -15.30 0.77
CA VAL A 277 -10.99 -13.99 1.05
C VAL A 277 -10.98 -13.72 2.55
N ARG A 278 -12.12 -13.95 3.23
CA ARG A 278 -12.23 -13.78 4.69
C ARG A 278 -11.17 -14.61 5.42
N ASN A 279 -11.05 -15.89 5.11
CA ASN A 279 -10.06 -16.77 5.74
C ASN A 279 -8.62 -16.40 5.37
N PHE A 280 -8.39 -15.89 4.16
CA PHE A 280 -7.07 -15.47 3.72
C PHE A 280 -6.57 -14.24 4.47
N ILE A 281 -7.47 -13.29 4.77
CA ILE A 281 -7.14 -12.03 5.45
C ILE A 281 -7.26 -12.11 6.98
N ASN A 282 -7.80 -13.18 7.56
CA ASN A 282 -8.00 -13.34 9.02
C ASN A 282 -6.71 -13.16 9.86
N ASN A 283 -5.53 -13.35 9.26
CA ASN A 283 -4.25 -13.14 9.92
C ASN A 283 -3.68 -11.72 9.70
N ALA A 284 -4.45 -10.83 9.07
CA ALA A 284 -4.02 -9.44 8.85
C ALA A 284 -4.12 -8.65 10.16
N ASP A 285 -3.08 -7.85 10.43
CA ASP A 285 -3.09 -6.92 11.55
C ASP A 285 -3.93 -5.68 11.19
N SER A 286 -5.21 -5.74 11.54
CA SER A 286 -6.21 -4.71 11.24
C SER A 286 -5.84 -3.33 11.82
N SER A 287 -5.07 -3.27 12.92
CA SER A 287 -4.61 -2.01 13.52
C SER A 287 -3.71 -1.19 12.59
N LYS A 288 -3.03 -1.86 11.64
CA LYS A 288 -2.18 -1.22 10.63
C LYS A 288 -2.94 -0.77 9.38
N VAL A 289 -4.19 -1.17 9.26
CA VAL A 289 -5.06 -0.84 8.12
C VAL A 289 -6.00 0.29 8.47
N PHE A 290 -6.75 0.15 9.54
CA PHE A 290 -7.73 1.15 9.96
C PHE A 290 -7.07 2.44 10.41
N THR A 291 -7.71 3.55 10.05
CA THR A 291 -7.32 4.90 10.47
C THR A 291 -8.08 5.29 11.73
N ILE A 292 -7.57 6.28 12.44
CA ILE A 292 -8.23 6.87 13.60
C ILE A 292 -9.61 7.41 13.21
N ARG A 293 -9.75 7.95 12.01
CA ARG A 293 -11.03 8.44 11.47
C ARG A 293 -12.12 7.38 11.44
N SER A 294 -11.78 6.11 11.18
CA SER A 294 -12.76 5.02 11.09
C SER A 294 -13.29 4.56 12.44
N ILE A 295 -12.56 4.85 13.54
CA ILE A 295 -12.93 4.42 14.90
C ILE A 295 -13.24 5.57 15.86
N MET A 296 -13.03 6.83 15.44
CA MET A 296 -13.36 7.97 16.27
C MET A 296 -14.87 8.16 16.39
N SER A 297 -15.30 8.72 17.51
CA SER A 297 -16.68 9.03 17.81
C SER A 297 -16.83 10.45 18.35
N THR A 298 -18.05 10.98 18.33
CA THR A 298 -18.36 12.24 19.02
C THR A 298 -18.28 12.04 20.53
N PRO A 299 -17.73 13.00 21.27
CA PRO A 299 -17.69 12.90 22.73
C PRO A 299 -19.09 13.01 23.33
N ASN A 300 -19.36 12.23 24.36
CA ASN A 300 -20.65 12.29 25.06
C ASN A 300 -20.86 13.61 25.82
N CYS A 301 -19.80 14.33 26.17
CA CYS A 301 -19.88 15.63 26.83
C CYS A 301 -18.80 16.57 26.29
N LEU A 302 -19.26 17.65 25.65
CA LEU A 302 -18.45 18.74 25.12
C LEU A 302 -18.99 20.05 25.74
N VAL A 303 -18.08 20.91 26.19
CA VAL A 303 -18.40 22.24 26.77
C VAL A 303 -17.43 23.27 26.22
N ARG A 304 -17.86 24.53 26.19
CA ARG A 304 -16.95 25.64 25.87
C ARG A 304 -16.33 26.19 27.13
N SER A 305 -15.15 26.74 27.00
CA SER A 305 -14.52 27.44 28.13
C SER A 305 -15.38 28.61 28.65
N SER A 306 -16.18 29.24 27.78
CA SER A 306 -17.15 30.28 28.11
C SER A 306 -18.39 29.79 28.89
N ASP A 307 -18.71 28.48 28.85
CA ASP A 307 -19.91 27.91 29.46
C ASP A 307 -19.87 27.78 30.99
N GLY A 308 -18.66 27.64 31.54
CA GLY A 308 -18.42 27.55 32.99
C GLY A 308 -18.75 26.20 33.64
N ALA A 309 -18.38 26.04 34.91
CA ALA A 309 -18.44 24.77 35.66
C ALA A 309 -19.87 24.24 35.88
N ALA A 310 -20.85 25.13 36.03
CA ALA A 310 -22.24 24.73 36.30
C ALA A 310 -22.84 23.98 35.13
N LEU A 311 -22.62 24.47 33.91
CA LEU A 311 -23.10 23.80 32.67
C LEU A 311 -22.32 22.52 32.41
N ALA A 312 -21.00 22.54 32.59
CA ALA A 312 -20.17 21.35 32.50
C ALA A 312 -20.65 20.21 33.43
N LEU A 313 -20.90 20.51 34.69
CA LEU A 313 -21.41 19.55 35.68
C LEU A 313 -22.78 19.00 35.28
N ARG A 314 -23.70 19.89 34.86
CA ARG A 314 -25.03 19.49 34.38
C ARG A 314 -24.94 18.54 33.17
N ASN A 315 -24.14 18.87 32.16
CA ASN A 315 -23.97 18.07 30.98
C ASN A 315 -23.34 16.72 31.28
N MET A 316 -22.31 16.65 32.11
CA MET A 316 -21.71 15.41 32.57
C MET A 316 -22.71 14.48 33.25
N LYS A 317 -23.56 15.05 34.17
CA LYS A 317 -24.61 14.28 34.85
C LYS A 317 -25.67 13.75 33.89
N LEU A 318 -26.12 14.57 32.94
CA LEU A 318 -27.10 14.17 31.91
C LEU A 318 -26.58 13.06 30.98
N SER A 319 -25.29 13.14 30.64
CA SER A 319 -24.62 12.17 29.77
C SER A 319 -24.08 10.95 30.50
N GLY A 320 -24.14 10.90 31.83
CA GLY A 320 -23.63 9.79 32.64
C GLY A 320 -22.11 9.61 32.57
N VAL A 321 -21.36 10.72 32.40
CA VAL A 321 -19.90 10.68 32.26
C VAL A 321 -19.22 11.48 33.39
N SER A 322 -17.97 11.09 33.70
CA SER A 322 -17.17 11.72 34.76
C SER A 322 -16.23 12.83 34.28
N SER A 323 -16.23 13.13 32.98
CA SER A 323 -15.38 14.17 32.39
C SER A 323 -16.05 14.78 31.13
N ALA A 324 -15.69 16.04 30.86
CA ALA A 324 -16.10 16.77 29.67
C ALA A 324 -14.89 17.33 28.93
N TYR A 325 -14.94 17.32 27.58
CA TYR A 325 -13.95 17.96 26.73
C TYR A 325 -14.25 19.45 26.66
N VAL A 326 -13.21 20.27 26.80
CA VAL A 326 -13.33 21.73 26.82
C VAL A 326 -12.74 22.28 25.52
N THR A 327 -13.53 23.10 24.81
CA THR A 327 -13.10 23.79 23.61
C THR A 327 -13.30 25.30 23.77
N ASN A 328 -12.61 26.08 22.97
CA ASN A 328 -12.96 27.50 22.77
C ASN A 328 -14.16 27.67 21.83
N ASP A 329 -14.60 28.90 21.61
CA ASP A 329 -15.75 29.22 20.74
C ASP A 329 -15.52 28.86 19.25
N LYS A 330 -14.26 28.62 18.85
CA LYS A 330 -13.88 28.20 17.50
C LYS A 330 -13.60 26.69 17.38
N LEU A 331 -14.02 25.88 18.36
CA LEU A 331 -13.77 24.45 18.46
C LEU A 331 -12.29 24.06 18.63
N GLY A 332 -11.39 24.99 18.97
CA GLY A 332 -10.03 24.66 19.37
C GLY A 332 -10.04 23.92 20.71
N PHE A 333 -9.32 22.80 20.80
CA PHE A 333 -9.26 22.00 22.02
C PHE A 333 -8.44 22.68 23.11
N GLU A 334 -8.98 22.79 24.33
CA GLU A 334 -8.32 23.41 25.47
C GLU A 334 -7.96 22.44 26.60
N GLY A 335 -8.62 21.28 26.67
CA GLY A 335 -8.35 20.27 27.68
C GLY A 335 -9.57 19.48 28.10
N ILE A 336 -9.49 18.87 29.26
CA ILE A 336 -10.57 18.08 29.89
C ILE A 336 -10.85 18.62 31.28
N ILE A 337 -12.12 18.69 31.66
CA ILE A 337 -12.53 18.94 33.05
C ILE A 337 -13.22 17.70 33.62
N THR A 338 -12.83 17.30 34.82
CA THR A 338 -13.47 16.19 35.54
C THR A 338 -14.65 16.66 36.37
N LEU A 339 -15.53 15.71 36.73
CA LEU A 339 -16.69 15.98 37.63
C LEU A 339 -16.23 16.61 38.96
N ASP A 340 -15.20 16.04 39.59
CA ASP A 340 -14.65 16.52 40.84
C ASP A 340 -14.06 17.94 40.74
N ALA A 341 -13.37 18.21 39.61
CA ALA A 341 -12.83 19.53 39.35
C ALA A 341 -13.94 20.58 39.17
N ALA A 342 -15.01 20.25 38.43
CA ALA A 342 -16.17 21.12 38.28
C ALA A 342 -16.89 21.43 39.62
N ILE A 343 -17.00 20.45 40.52
CA ILE A 343 -17.54 20.63 41.86
C ILE A 343 -16.65 21.59 42.71
N LYS A 344 -15.33 21.43 42.64
CA LYS A 344 -14.38 22.31 43.36
C LYS A 344 -14.48 23.77 42.87
N VAL A 345 -14.68 23.99 41.58
CA VAL A 345 -14.94 25.32 41.01
C VAL A 345 -16.21 25.92 41.58
N LEU A 346 -17.32 25.18 41.62
CA LEU A 346 -18.59 25.66 42.17
C LEU A 346 -18.54 25.92 43.68
N SER A 347 -17.66 25.22 44.40
CA SER A 347 -17.41 25.42 45.84
C SER A 347 -16.41 26.54 46.11
N GLY A 348 -15.92 27.26 45.12
CA GLY A 348 -15.02 28.39 45.26
C GLY A 348 -13.55 28.05 45.56
N TYR A 349 -13.15 26.76 45.43
CA TYR A 349 -11.76 26.36 45.73
C TYR A 349 -10.80 26.64 44.56
N THR A 350 -11.29 26.79 43.33
CA THR A 350 -10.48 27.06 42.14
C THR A 350 -11.33 27.76 41.06
N THR A 351 -10.68 28.29 40.03
CA THR A 351 -11.37 28.84 38.86
C THR A 351 -11.58 27.77 37.79
N PHE A 352 -12.55 27.96 36.87
CA PHE A 352 -12.82 27.03 35.80
C PHE A 352 -11.58 26.82 34.93
N GLU A 353 -10.87 27.88 34.60
CA GLU A 353 -9.67 27.86 33.76
C GLU A 353 -8.51 27.06 34.38
N LEU A 354 -8.29 27.15 35.69
CA LEU A 354 -7.28 26.39 36.42
C LEU A 354 -7.68 24.93 36.65
N ALA A 355 -8.97 24.63 36.57
CA ALA A 355 -9.51 23.29 36.74
C ALA A 355 -9.42 22.42 35.47
N ILE A 356 -9.09 23.03 34.32
CA ILE A 356 -8.91 22.33 33.02
C ILE A 356 -7.56 21.62 32.99
N ILE A 357 -7.58 20.32 32.77
CA ILE A 357 -6.38 19.49 32.56
C ILE A 357 -5.95 19.65 31.11
N ARG A 358 -4.82 20.33 30.87
CA ARG A 358 -4.30 20.64 29.52
C ARG A 358 -3.21 19.66 29.07
N ASP A 359 -2.49 19.05 30.02
CA ASP A 359 -1.42 18.08 29.73
C ASP A 359 -2.03 16.70 29.41
N ILE A 360 -2.64 16.58 28.26
CA ILE A 360 -3.29 15.35 27.77
C ILE A 360 -2.77 15.06 26.36
N PRO A 361 -2.34 13.83 26.09
CA PRO A 361 -1.99 13.42 24.74
C PRO A 361 -3.15 13.65 23.78
N VAL A 362 -2.88 14.27 22.64
CA VAL A 362 -3.84 14.51 21.56
C VAL A 362 -3.39 13.81 20.28
N VAL A 363 -4.34 13.46 19.44
CA VAL A 363 -4.08 12.92 18.11
C VAL A 363 -4.30 14.04 17.11
N SER A 364 -3.24 14.53 16.49
CA SER A 364 -3.27 15.66 15.55
C SER A 364 -3.43 15.24 14.08
N ASN A 365 -3.60 13.94 13.81
CA ASN A 365 -3.80 13.41 12.45
C ASN A 365 -4.87 12.31 12.45
N CYS A 366 -6.08 12.61 12.01
CA CYS A 366 -7.19 11.66 11.95
C CYS A 366 -6.96 10.53 10.92
N ASN A 367 -6.02 10.68 9.99
CA ASN A 367 -5.65 9.65 9.02
C ASN A 367 -4.48 8.78 9.49
N ALA A 368 -3.91 9.01 10.68
CA ALA A 368 -2.93 8.12 11.28
C ALA A 368 -3.53 6.74 11.53
N LYS A 369 -2.68 5.72 11.60
CA LYS A 369 -3.13 4.34 11.85
C LYS A 369 -3.42 4.12 13.33
N ILE A 370 -4.30 3.15 13.61
CA ILE A 370 -4.62 2.78 15.00
C ILE A 370 -3.36 2.31 15.73
N SER A 371 -2.46 1.59 15.06
CA SER A 371 -1.17 1.16 15.60
C SER A 371 -0.35 2.29 16.20
N ASP A 372 -0.44 3.49 15.64
CA ASP A 372 0.38 4.64 16.04
C ASP A 372 -0.04 5.25 17.39
N ILE A 373 -1.28 4.96 17.82
CA ILE A 373 -1.85 5.49 19.08
C ILE A 373 -2.08 4.44 20.16
N MET A 374 -1.81 3.15 19.88
CA MET A 374 -2.09 2.06 20.83
C MET A 374 -1.43 2.26 22.19
N ASP A 375 -0.13 2.54 22.21
CA ASP A 375 0.64 2.75 23.45
C ASP A 375 0.15 3.98 24.24
N ILE A 376 -0.18 5.05 23.52
CA ILE A 376 -0.69 6.29 24.10
C ILE A 376 -2.08 6.05 24.68
N SER A 377 -2.96 5.39 23.93
CA SER A 377 -4.31 5.05 24.35
C SER A 377 -4.31 4.15 25.59
N ALA A 378 -3.40 3.16 25.66
CA ALA A 378 -3.28 2.26 26.81
C ALA A 378 -2.94 3.00 28.10
N LYS A 379 -2.03 3.99 28.05
CA LYS A 379 -1.51 4.74 29.21
C LYS A 379 -2.39 5.90 29.65
N THR A 380 -3.24 6.43 28.78
CA THR A 380 -4.06 7.62 29.06
C THR A 380 -5.34 7.24 29.81
N PRO A 381 -5.72 7.93 30.89
CA PRO A 381 -6.93 7.65 31.66
C PRO A 381 -8.22 8.09 30.95
N PHE A 382 -8.12 9.03 30.00
CA PHE A 382 -9.23 9.57 29.22
C PHE A 382 -9.19 9.05 27.77
N PRO A 383 -10.34 9.02 27.07
CA PRO A 383 -10.33 8.82 25.62
C PRO A 383 -9.51 9.93 24.93
N LEU A 384 -8.72 9.55 23.91
CA LEU A 384 -7.81 10.47 23.23
C LEU A 384 -8.58 11.49 22.38
N PRO A 385 -8.37 12.80 22.57
CA PRO A 385 -8.91 13.84 21.70
C PRO A 385 -8.27 13.74 20.31
N VAL A 386 -9.09 13.86 19.27
CA VAL A 386 -8.65 13.90 17.86
C VAL A 386 -8.84 15.31 17.33
N LEU A 387 -7.77 15.86 16.78
CA LEU A 387 -7.75 17.20 16.18
C LEU A 387 -7.50 17.09 14.67
N ASP A 388 -7.97 18.06 13.91
CA ASP A 388 -7.60 18.20 12.51
C ASP A 388 -6.24 18.92 12.32
N ASP A 389 -5.83 19.10 11.08
CA ASP A 389 -4.57 19.78 10.73
C ASP A 389 -4.53 21.27 11.15
N ASN A 390 -5.68 21.86 11.50
CA ASN A 390 -5.83 23.22 11.99
C ASN A 390 -5.92 23.28 13.53
N GLY A 391 -5.83 22.15 14.22
CA GLY A 391 -5.95 22.05 15.69
C GLY A 391 -7.40 22.09 16.20
N LEU A 392 -8.40 21.93 15.31
CA LEU A 392 -9.79 21.89 15.70
C LEU A 392 -10.20 20.50 16.17
N PHE A 393 -11.04 20.47 17.19
CA PHE A 393 -11.51 19.22 17.81
C PHE A 393 -12.51 18.50 16.89
N CYS A 394 -12.15 17.29 16.47
CA CYS A 394 -12.93 16.47 15.54
C CYS A 394 -13.69 15.33 16.22
N GLY A 395 -13.20 14.83 17.35
CA GLY A 395 -13.80 13.68 18.02
C GLY A 395 -12.89 13.07 19.07
N ILE A 396 -13.23 11.86 19.51
CA ILE A 396 -12.45 11.12 20.51
C ILE A 396 -12.24 9.68 20.07
N VAL A 397 -11.14 9.08 20.54
CA VAL A 397 -10.89 7.64 20.42
C VAL A 397 -10.88 7.01 21.80
N THR A 398 -11.77 6.05 22.03
CA THR A 398 -11.85 5.31 23.29
C THR A 398 -10.97 4.05 23.25
N LYS A 399 -10.53 3.57 24.43
CA LYS A 399 -9.85 2.25 24.51
C LYS A 399 -10.72 1.12 23.95
N ALA A 400 -12.03 1.20 24.17
CA ALA A 400 -12.97 0.22 23.69
C ALA A 400 -13.01 0.20 22.14
N SER A 401 -13.00 1.38 21.47
CA SER A 401 -13.00 1.43 20.01
C SER A 401 -11.69 0.90 19.41
N VAL A 402 -10.54 1.16 20.07
CA VAL A 402 -9.25 0.57 19.68
C VAL A 402 -9.29 -0.95 19.81
N ILE A 403 -9.74 -1.49 20.95
CA ILE A 403 -9.83 -2.94 21.17
C ILE A 403 -10.82 -3.57 20.20
N SER A 404 -12.00 -2.98 20.01
CA SER A 404 -13.03 -3.51 19.11
C SER A 404 -12.53 -3.58 17.66
N SER A 405 -11.75 -2.62 17.20
CA SER A 405 -11.16 -2.64 15.86
C SER A 405 -10.13 -3.77 15.65
N MET A 406 -9.57 -4.31 16.75
CA MET A 406 -8.63 -5.44 16.72
C MET A 406 -9.33 -6.80 16.79
N ILE A 407 -10.56 -6.82 17.34
CA ILE A 407 -11.33 -8.08 17.55
C ILE A 407 -12.25 -8.38 16.35
N GLN A 408 -12.57 -7.39 15.52
CA GLN A 408 -13.39 -7.56 14.30
C GLN A 408 -12.65 -8.21 13.12
N SER A 409 -11.42 -8.67 13.35
CA SER A 409 -10.60 -9.43 12.39
C SER A 409 -10.72 -10.94 12.57
#